data_87f24c36f0bddf9d1a06528242c40110
#
_entry.id   87f24c36f0bddf9d1a06528242c40110
#
_cell.length_a   1.000
_cell.length_b   1.000
_cell.length_c   1.000
_cell.angle_alpha   90.00
_cell.angle_beta   90.00
_cell.angle_gamma   90.00
#
_symmetry.space_group_name_H-M   'P 1'
#
loop_
_entity.id
_entity.type
_entity.pdbx_description
1 polymer ?
#
loop_
_entity_poly.entity_id
_entity_poly.type
_entity_poly.pdbx_seq_one_letter_code
_entity_poly.pdbx_strand_id
1 'polypeptide(L)'
;MSQSSESIAEQLRQSIGLAGGHVFDEDVGRLEIHGNQVVGQHLLPGLSVTVDERPHGIRAVIRLAAGTHIEKPVHICFGVMPERGRQDIEMDVTIEENAAVDIMAHCTFPNAVEVEHTMQGVVRVGAGASYTYYERHIHGPAGGTRVVPHAKIYVGEDAVFKTDFELIRGRCGSIDIDYEAEVGARGTVDMLSRVSGRQDDRIRIREAATLAGEGARGVLTSHIALREESEALVENELTALAAHARGHVDCKEIVLDNAHARAVPIVDVRNAKAHVTHEAAIGSVDSKQLQTLMARGLTEGEAADLI
;
A
#
# COMPACT_ATOMS: atom_id res chain seq x y z
N MET A 1 5.46 -12.39 -31.71
CA MET A 1 4.47 -13.45 -31.40
C MET A 1 3.71 -12.96 -30.19
N SER A 2 2.42 -12.67 -30.29
CA SER A 2 1.62 -12.31 -29.11
C SER A 2 1.51 -13.55 -28.23
N GLN A 3 2.02 -13.49 -27.02
CA GLN A 3 1.72 -14.48 -25.99
C GLN A 3 0.20 -14.53 -25.85
N SER A 4 -0.38 -15.71 -25.74
CA SER A 4 -1.82 -15.82 -25.50
C SER A 4 -2.16 -15.21 -24.15
N SER A 5 -3.35 -14.60 -24.00
CA SER A 5 -3.80 -14.02 -22.71
C SER A 5 -3.72 -15.04 -21.57
N GLU A 6 -3.93 -16.30 -21.85
CA GLU A 6 -3.82 -17.41 -20.91
C GLU A 6 -2.36 -17.63 -20.41
N SER A 7 -1.36 -17.48 -21.29
CA SER A 7 0.06 -17.54 -20.90
C SER A 7 0.47 -16.37 -20.02
N ILE A 8 -0.07 -15.18 -20.24
CA ILE A 8 0.20 -13.98 -19.44
C ILE A 8 -0.45 -14.10 -18.06
N ALA A 9 -1.70 -14.54 -17.99
CA ALA A 9 -2.39 -14.79 -16.75
C ALA A 9 -1.63 -15.81 -15.89
N GLU A 10 -1.11 -16.88 -16.49
CA GLU A 10 -0.32 -17.88 -15.79
C GLU A 10 1.00 -17.31 -15.24
N GLN A 11 1.71 -16.48 -16.00
CA GLN A 11 2.93 -15.80 -15.52
C GLN A 11 2.64 -14.86 -14.35
N LEU A 12 1.54 -14.11 -14.43
CA LEU A 12 1.08 -13.24 -13.34
C LEU A 12 0.80 -14.06 -12.08
N ARG A 13 0.08 -15.17 -12.21
CA ARG A 13 -0.24 -16.10 -11.13
C ARG A 13 1.01 -16.70 -10.49
N GLN A 14 1.97 -17.14 -11.27
CA GLN A 14 3.24 -17.67 -10.77
C GLN A 14 4.00 -16.61 -9.97
N SER A 15 4.04 -15.36 -10.42
CA SER A 15 4.65 -14.26 -9.69
C SER A 15 3.95 -14.01 -8.34
N ILE A 16 2.62 -14.06 -8.30
CA ILE A 16 1.83 -13.92 -7.08
C ILE A 16 2.09 -15.09 -6.12
N GLY A 17 2.15 -16.31 -6.63
CA GLY A 17 2.47 -17.52 -5.85
C GLY A 17 3.83 -17.42 -5.16
N LEU A 18 4.83 -16.79 -5.80
CA LEU A 18 6.14 -16.53 -5.20
C LEU A 18 6.08 -15.53 -4.03
N ALA A 19 5.02 -14.72 -3.95
CA ALA A 19 4.74 -13.81 -2.85
C ALA A 19 3.90 -14.43 -1.72
N GLY A 20 3.60 -15.74 -1.80
CA GLY A 20 2.80 -16.44 -0.82
C GLY A 20 1.28 -16.26 -0.98
N GLY A 21 0.81 -15.78 -2.14
CA GLY A 21 -0.60 -15.62 -2.43
C GLY A 21 -1.29 -16.93 -2.87
N HIS A 22 -2.40 -17.29 -2.23
CA HIS A 22 -3.30 -18.37 -2.64
C HIS A 22 -4.53 -17.76 -3.32
N VAL A 23 -4.51 -17.66 -4.66
CA VAL A 23 -5.47 -16.84 -5.42
C VAL A 23 -6.60 -17.66 -6.07
N PHE A 24 -6.63 -19.02 -5.90
CA PHE A 24 -7.36 -19.89 -6.84
C PHE A 24 -8.50 -20.72 -6.25
N ASP A 25 -8.91 -20.47 -5.02
CA ASP A 25 -10.10 -21.10 -4.48
C ASP A 25 -11.37 -20.52 -5.12
N GLU A 26 -12.38 -21.33 -5.36
CA GLU A 26 -13.65 -20.88 -5.98
C GLU A 26 -14.42 -19.84 -5.14
N ASP A 27 -14.13 -19.77 -3.85
CA ASP A 27 -14.71 -18.81 -2.90
C ASP A 27 -13.85 -17.53 -2.69
N VAL A 28 -12.80 -17.34 -3.50
CA VAL A 28 -11.93 -16.14 -3.46
C VAL A 28 -12.22 -15.24 -4.66
N GLY A 29 -12.65 -14.01 -4.37
CA GLY A 29 -12.82 -12.98 -5.39
C GLY A 29 -11.48 -12.56 -6.00
N ARG A 30 -11.44 -12.36 -7.32
CA ARG A 30 -10.21 -11.90 -8.00
C ARG A 30 -10.47 -11.07 -9.25
N LEU A 31 -9.54 -10.18 -9.54
CA LEU A 31 -9.42 -9.42 -10.78
C LEU A 31 -7.95 -9.41 -11.21
N GLU A 32 -7.64 -9.87 -12.40
CA GLU A 32 -6.29 -9.99 -12.92
C GLU A 32 -6.12 -9.04 -14.12
N ILE A 33 -5.17 -8.11 -14.03
CA ILE A 33 -4.95 -7.07 -15.04
C ILE A 33 -3.48 -7.09 -15.47
N HIS A 34 -3.25 -7.22 -16.76
CA HIS A 34 -1.93 -7.11 -17.38
C HIS A 34 -1.88 -5.90 -18.31
N GLY A 35 -1.01 -4.93 -18.02
CA GLY A 35 -0.97 -3.67 -18.75
C GLY A 35 -2.33 -2.95 -18.69
N ASN A 36 -3.05 -2.93 -19.81
CA ASN A 36 -4.36 -2.32 -19.93
C ASN A 36 -5.51 -3.32 -20.15
N GLN A 37 -5.28 -4.60 -19.97
CA GLN A 37 -6.27 -5.65 -20.28
C GLN A 37 -6.64 -6.46 -19.05
N VAL A 38 -7.93 -6.76 -18.90
CA VAL A 38 -8.43 -7.75 -17.95
C VAL A 38 -8.16 -9.14 -18.52
N VAL A 39 -7.31 -9.91 -17.83
CA VAL A 39 -6.92 -11.27 -18.25
C VAL A 39 -7.60 -12.36 -17.43
N GLY A 40 -8.23 -12.01 -16.31
CA GLY A 40 -9.01 -12.93 -15.49
C GLY A 40 -9.90 -12.19 -14.50
N GLN A 41 -11.07 -12.77 -14.22
CA GLN A 41 -12.01 -12.20 -13.25
C GLN A 41 -12.88 -13.29 -12.63
N HIS A 42 -13.08 -13.19 -11.32
CA HIS A 42 -14.08 -13.93 -10.55
C HIS A 42 -14.61 -13.03 -9.44
N LEU A 43 -15.88 -12.67 -9.48
CA LEU A 43 -16.49 -11.78 -8.49
C LEU A 43 -17.43 -12.54 -7.57
N LEU A 44 -17.41 -12.18 -6.29
CA LEU A 44 -18.29 -12.72 -5.28
C LEU A 44 -19.62 -11.94 -5.19
N PRO A 45 -20.70 -12.54 -4.69
CA PRO A 45 -21.99 -11.86 -4.50
C PRO A 45 -21.84 -10.57 -3.66
N GLY A 46 -22.47 -9.49 -4.11
CA GLY A 46 -22.41 -8.18 -3.49
C GLY A 46 -21.19 -7.33 -3.89
N LEU A 47 -20.15 -7.92 -4.49
CA LEU A 47 -19.02 -7.19 -5.07
C LEU A 47 -19.25 -6.98 -6.56
N SER A 48 -19.24 -5.73 -7.00
CA SER A 48 -19.28 -5.38 -8.43
C SER A 48 -18.00 -4.66 -8.83
N VAL A 49 -17.47 -5.00 -9.99
CA VAL A 49 -16.31 -4.36 -10.61
C VAL A 49 -16.62 -4.09 -12.07
N THR A 50 -16.51 -2.83 -12.47
CA THR A 50 -16.58 -2.42 -13.87
C THR A 50 -15.21 -1.92 -14.28
N VAL A 51 -14.66 -2.46 -15.36
CA VAL A 51 -13.36 -2.05 -15.89
C VAL A 51 -13.54 -1.47 -17.29
N ASP A 52 -12.99 -0.28 -17.49
CA ASP A 52 -12.89 0.39 -18.78
C ASP A 52 -11.42 0.38 -19.21
N GLU A 53 -11.11 -0.40 -20.23
CA GLU A 53 -9.75 -0.51 -20.79
C GLU A 53 -9.38 0.76 -21.55
N ARG A 54 -8.15 1.26 -21.33
CA ARG A 54 -7.63 2.49 -21.90
C ARG A 54 -6.29 2.24 -22.60
N PRO A 55 -5.78 3.16 -23.45
CA PRO A 55 -4.56 2.92 -24.21
C PRO A 55 -3.33 2.51 -23.38
N HIS A 56 -3.21 3.02 -22.14
CA HIS A 56 -2.06 2.77 -21.27
C HIS A 56 -2.45 2.27 -19.88
N GLY A 57 -3.68 1.78 -19.68
CA GLY A 57 -4.12 1.33 -18.38
C GLY A 57 -5.60 1.05 -18.32
N ILE A 58 -6.19 1.23 -17.16
CA ILE A 58 -7.61 0.96 -16.92
C ILE A 58 -8.26 2.04 -16.05
N ARG A 59 -9.59 2.12 -16.15
CA ARG A 59 -10.42 2.68 -15.10
C ARG A 59 -11.25 1.58 -14.46
N ALA A 60 -11.08 1.37 -13.15
CA ALA A 60 -11.86 0.41 -12.39
C ALA A 60 -12.82 1.13 -11.43
N VAL A 61 -14.10 0.74 -11.47
CA VAL A 61 -15.10 1.14 -10.47
C VAL A 61 -15.46 -0.10 -9.65
N ILE A 62 -15.13 -0.08 -8.38
CA ILE A 62 -15.31 -1.17 -7.43
C ILE A 62 -16.38 -0.77 -6.42
N ARG A 63 -17.39 -1.59 -6.22
CA ARG A 63 -18.45 -1.33 -5.27
C ARG A 63 -18.80 -2.59 -4.49
N LEU A 64 -18.81 -2.50 -3.17
CA LEU A 64 -19.34 -3.51 -2.28
C LEU A 64 -20.68 -3.03 -1.74
N ALA A 65 -21.73 -3.81 -1.96
CA ALA A 65 -23.09 -3.47 -1.57
C ALA A 65 -23.27 -3.43 -0.04
N ALA A 66 -24.16 -2.57 0.44
CA ALA A 66 -24.43 -2.38 1.86
C ALA A 66 -24.71 -3.71 2.59
N GLY A 67 -24.14 -3.87 3.78
CA GLY A 67 -24.29 -5.05 4.62
C GLY A 67 -23.62 -6.32 4.08
N THR A 68 -22.89 -6.24 2.98
CA THR A 68 -22.14 -7.39 2.44
C THR A 68 -20.83 -7.59 3.21
N HIS A 69 -20.59 -8.82 3.67
CA HIS A 69 -19.34 -9.20 4.34
C HIS A 69 -18.64 -10.27 3.52
N ILE A 70 -17.43 -9.99 3.06
CA ILE A 70 -16.58 -10.95 2.36
C ILE A 70 -15.48 -11.38 3.32
N GLU A 71 -15.47 -12.67 3.69
CA GLU A 71 -14.58 -13.20 4.73
C GLU A 71 -13.14 -13.41 4.24
N LYS A 72 -12.98 -13.87 2.99
CA LYS A 72 -11.65 -14.09 2.41
C LYS A 72 -11.22 -12.86 1.61
N PRO A 73 -9.93 -12.48 1.65
CA PRO A 73 -9.45 -11.34 0.87
C PRO A 73 -9.77 -11.46 -0.62
N VAL A 74 -10.23 -10.37 -1.22
CA VAL A 74 -10.39 -10.25 -2.68
C VAL A 74 -9.03 -9.85 -3.27
N HIS A 75 -8.56 -10.59 -4.27
CA HIS A 75 -7.28 -10.31 -4.91
C HIS A 75 -7.44 -9.44 -6.15
N ILE A 76 -6.72 -8.33 -6.21
CA ILE A 76 -6.58 -7.52 -7.41
C ILE A 76 -5.13 -7.58 -7.85
N CYS A 77 -4.87 -8.10 -9.04
CA CYS A 77 -3.52 -8.33 -9.52
C CYS A 77 -3.24 -7.38 -10.69
N PHE A 78 -2.26 -6.53 -10.52
CA PHE A 78 -1.72 -5.65 -11.54
C PHE A 78 -0.36 -6.15 -11.98
N GLY A 79 -0.07 -6.15 -13.26
CA GLY A 79 1.24 -6.57 -13.73
C GLY A 79 1.64 -5.97 -15.06
N VAL A 80 2.96 -5.77 -15.22
CA VAL A 80 3.61 -5.47 -16.49
C VAL A 80 4.77 -6.45 -16.63
N MET A 81 4.58 -7.50 -17.43
CA MET A 81 5.58 -8.56 -17.61
C MET A 81 6.75 -8.17 -18.53
N PRO A 82 6.59 -7.33 -19.58
CA PRO A 82 7.70 -6.82 -20.36
C PRO A 82 8.68 -5.97 -19.55
N GLU A 83 9.93 -5.89 -20.03
CA GLU A 83 10.98 -5.03 -19.44
C GLU A 83 10.64 -3.54 -19.45
N ARG A 84 9.80 -3.12 -20.39
CA ARG A 84 9.38 -1.73 -20.60
C ARG A 84 7.88 -1.65 -20.73
N GLY A 85 7.28 -0.65 -20.12
CA GLY A 85 5.84 -0.44 -20.22
C GLY A 85 5.31 0.66 -19.32
N ARG A 86 4.02 0.93 -19.50
CA ARG A 86 3.28 1.87 -18.66
C ARG A 86 1.93 1.26 -18.32
N GLN A 87 1.54 1.44 -17.07
CA GLN A 87 0.22 1.05 -16.58
C GLN A 87 -0.35 2.18 -15.72
N ASP A 88 -1.38 2.83 -16.21
CA ASP A 88 -2.12 3.89 -15.51
C ASP A 88 -3.43 3.33 -14.97
N ILE A 89 -3.62 3.40 -13.67
CA ILE A 89 -4.82 2.92 -12.99
C ILE A 89 -5.62 4.10 -12.45
N GLU A 90 -6.86 4.26 -12.91
CA GLU A 90 -7.86 5.08 -12.24
C GLU A 90 -8.77 4.17 -11.43
N MET A 91 -8.90 4.39 -10.12
CA MET A 91 -9.69 3.53 -9.26
C MET A 91 -10.71 4.34 -8.44
N ASP A 92 -12.00 3.97 -8.56
CA ASP A 92 -13.07 4.51 -7.74
C ASP A 92 -13.66 3.37 -6.90
N VAL A 93 -13.42 3.40 -5.59
CA VAL A 93 -13.82 2.35 -4.65
C VAL A 93 -14.90 2.87 -3.72
N THR A 94 -16.02 2.18 -3.66
CA THR A 94 -17.09 2.47 -2.70
C THR A 94 -17.44 1.21 -1.92
N ILE A 95 -17.18 1.22 -0.63
CA ILE A 95 -17.63 0.22 0.33
C ILE A 95 -18.85 0.82 1.03
N GLU A 96 -20.03 0.28 0.76
CA GLU A 96 -21.28 0.85 1.29
C GLU A 96 -21.47 0.59 2.78
N GLU A 97 -22.52 1.17 3.36
CA GLU A 97 -22.79 1.13 4.80
C GLU A 97 -22.80 -0.31 5.35
N ASN A 98 -22.15 -0.50 6.50
CA ASN A 98 -22.06 -1.79 7.19
C ASN A 98 -21.50 -2.95 6.34
N ALA A 99 -20.79 -2.67 5.26
CA ALA A 99 -20.12 -3.68 4.45
C ALA A 99 -18.68 -3.89 4.92
N ALA A 100 -18.12 -5.09 4.68
CA ALA A 100 -16.76 -5.40 5.08
C ALA A 100 -16.02 -6.23 4.02
N VAL A 101 -14.80 -5.81 3.68
CA VAL A 101 -13.90 -6.54 2.76
C VAL A 101 -12.45 -6.18 3.03
N ASP A 102 -11.58 -7.17 2.87
CA ASP A 102 -10.16 -7.01 2.68
C ASP A 102 -9.83 -7.18 1.20
N ILE A 103 -9.13 -6.21 0.60
CA ILE A 103 -8.59 -6.32 -0.75
C ILE A 103 -7.08 -6.46 -0.67
N MET A 104 -6.54 -7.45 -1.37
CA MET A 104 -5.11 -7.66 -1.52
C MET A 104 -4.70 -7.35 -2.96
N ALA A 105 -4.08 -6.21 -3.16
CA ALA A 105 -3.49 -5.83 -4.43
C ALA A 105 -2.09 -6.44 -4.57
N HIS A 106 -1.82 -7.09 -5.69
CA HIS A 106 -0.50 -7.58 -6.07
C HIS A 106 -0.01 -6.79 -7.28
N CYS A 107 1.03 -6.00 -7.10
CA CYS A 107 1.67 -5.22 -8.16
C CYS A 107 2.98 -5.89 -8.57
N THR A 108 3.06 -6.41 -9.81
CA THR A 108 4.10 -7.35 -10.20
C THR A 108 4.85 -6.88 -11.43
N PHE A 109 6.14 -6.58 -11.28
CA PHE A 109 7.03 -6.05 -12.33
C PHE A 109 8.37 -6.80 -12.34
N PRO A 110 8.39 -8.13 -12.56
CA PRO A 110 9.57 -8.97 -12.31
C PRO A 110 10.73 -8.71 -13.27
N ASN A 111 10.44 -8.19 -14.47
CA ASN A 111 11.43 -7.95 -15.52
C ASN A 111 11.70 -6.45 -15.77
N ALA A 112 11.17 -5.56 -14.92
CA ALA A 112 11.18 -4.12 -15.16
C ALA A 112 12.61 -3.55 -15.31
N VAL A 113 12.87 -2.93 -16.44
CA VAL A 113 14.02 -2.09 -16.75
C VAL A 113 13.58 -0.63 -16.91
N GLU A 114 12.38 -0.41 -17.43
CA GLU A 114 11.73 0.89 -17.54
C GLU A 114 10.20 0.69 -17.53
N VAL A 115 9.64 0.56 -16.33
CA VAL A 115 8.19 0.40 -16.13
C VAL A 115 7.67 1.53 -15.27
N GLU A 116 6.62 2.19 -15.75
CA GLU A 116 5.86 3.18 -14.99
C GLU A 116 4.50 2.60 -14.59
N HIS A 117 4.20 2.62 -13.29
CA HIS A 117 2.92 2.20 -12.73
C HIS A 117 2.35 3.34 -11.89
N THR A 118 1.23 3.92 -12.35
CA THR A 118 0.57 5.02 -11.64
C THR A 118 -0.82 4.60 -11.21
N MET A 119 -1.25 5.10 -10.06
CA MET A 119 -2.62 4.95 -9.58
C MET A 119 -3.19 6.29 -9.15
N GLN A 120 -4.42 6.58 -9.58
CA GLN A 120 -5.22 7.68 -9.07
C GLN A 120 -6.49 7.08 -8.46
N GLY A 121 -6.58 7.12 -7.13
CA GLY A 121 -7.64 6.48 -6.37
C GLY A 121 -8.58 7.46 -5.68
N VAL A 122 -9.86 7.14 -5.66
CA VAL A 122 -10.84 7.73 -4.74
C VAL A 122 -11.52 6.60 -4.01
N VAL A 123 -11.43 6.61 -2.67
CA VAL A 123 -11.98 5.57 -1.80
C VAL A 123 -13.04 6.19 -0.89
N ARG A 124 -14.21 5.58 -0.84
CA ARG A 124 -15.30 5.96 0.07
C ARG A 124 -15.71 4.75 0.90
N VAL A 125 -15.55 4.86 2.22
CA VAL A 125 -15.94 3.85 3.18
C VAL A 125 -17.17 4.36 3.92
N GLY A 126 -18.32 3.74 3.66
CA GLY A 126 -19.61 4.13 4.21
C GLY A 126 -19.70 3.94 5.72
N ALA A 127 -20.75 4.49 6.35
CA ALA A 127 -20.91 4.40 7.80
C ALA A 127 -20.92 2.94 8.29
N GLY A 128 -20.18 2.65 9.36
CA GLY A 128 -20.06 1.31 9.95
C GLY A 128 -19.33 0.28 9.07
N ALA A 129 -18.82 0.67 7.90
CA ALA A 129 -18.13 -0.24 7.00
C ALA A 129 -16.66 -0.44 7.39
N SER A 130 -16.08 -1.55 6.95
CA SER A 130 -14.66 -1.89 7.13
C SER A 130 -14.00 -2.23 5.81
N TYR A 131 -12.91 -1.56 5.52
CA TYR A 131 -12.12 -1.79 4.31
C TYR A 131 -10.63 -1.83 4.65
N THR A 132 -9.99 -2.94 4.35
CA THR A 132 -8.53 -3.06 4.39
C THR A 132 -7.98 -3.21 2.97
N TYR A 133 -6.97 -2.43 2.63
CA TYR A 133 -6.27 -2.47 1.35
C TYR A 133 -4.80 -2.84 1.59
N TYR A 134 -4.47 -4.10 1.34
CA TYR A 134 -3.08 -4.58 1.33
C TYR A 134 -2.51 -4.39 -0.07
N GLU A 135 -1.40 -3.66 -0.18
CA GLU A 135 -0.72 -3.44 -1.45
C GLU A 135 0.68 -4.06 -1.41
N ARG A 136 0.85 -5.15 -2.15
CA ARG A 136 2.09 -5.93 -2.16
C ARG A 136 2.80 -5.84 -3.50
N HIS A 137 4.03 -5.37 -3.46
CA HIS A 137 4.86 -5.16 -4.64
C HIS A 137 5.93 -6.24 -4.79
N ILE A 138 6.11 -6.72 -6.04
CA ILE A 138 7.15 -7.66 -6.45
C ILE A 138 7.84 -7.07 -7.67
N HIS A 139 9.06 -6.61 -7.48
CA HIS A 139 9.85 -5.98 -8.53
C HIS A 139 11.02 -6.86 -8.97
N GLY A 140 11.57 -6.55 -10.14
CA GLY A 140 12.82 -7.12 -10.63
C GLY A 140 14.06 -6.51 -9.95
N PRO A 141 15.24 -7.09 -10.20
CA PRO A 141 16.49 -6.62 -9.58
C PRO A 141 17.08 -5.36 -10.22
N ALA A 142 16.58 -4.91 -11.37
CA ALA A 142 17.17 -3.80 -12.12
C ALA A 142 16.86 -2.40 -11.55
N GLY A 143 15.81 -2.26 -10.72
CA GLY A 143 15.41 -0.97 -10.17
C GLY A 143 14.72 -0.01 -11.17
N GLY A 144 14.35 -0.51 -12.34
CA GLY A 144 13.72 0.28 -13.40
C GLY A 144 12.20 0.42 -13.25
N THR A 145 11.69 0.44 -12.03
CA THR A 145 10.25 0.61 -11.76
C THR A 145 10.00 1.98 -11.16
N ARG A 146 9.00 2.69 -11.66
CA ARG A 146 8.47 3.92 -11.09
C ARG A 146 7.03 3.69 -10.66
N VAL A 147 6.76 3.74 -9.36
CA VAL A 147 5.45 3.50 -8.75
C VAL A 147 4.93 4.80 -8.15
N VAL A 148 3.74 5.25 -8.58
CA VAL A 148 3.17 6.54 -8.17
C VAL A 148 1.69 6.37 -7.81
N PRO A 149 1.37 5.87 -6.62
CA PRO A 149 0.00 5.76 -6.15
C PRO A 149 -0.43 7.04 -5.41
N HIS A 150 -1.51 7.65 -5.86
CA HIS A 150 -2.17 8.76 -5.19
C HIS A 150 -3.61 8.37 -4.86
N ALA A 151 -4.06 8.64 -3.64
CA ALA A 151 -5.44 8.35 -3.26
C ALA A 151 -6.04 9.41 -2.35
N LYS A 152 -7.34 9.67 -2.56
CA LYS A 152 -8.18 10.40 -1.62
C LYS A 152 -9.16 9.45 -0.97
N ILE A 153 -9.17 9.43 0.36
CA ILE A 153 -9.90 8.46 1.16
C ILE A 153 -10.89 9.19 2.06
N TYR A 154 -12.15 8.80 2.00
CA TYR A 154 -13.22 9.32 2.86
C TYR A 154 -13.73 8.19 3.75
N VAL A 155 -13.53 8.32 5.06
CA VAL A 155 -13.94 7.33 6.07
C VAL A 155 -15.16 7.86 6.78
N GLY A 156 -16.27 7.15 6.66
CA GLY A 156 -17.55 7.51 7.25
C GLY A 156 -17.60 7.37 8.78
N GLU A 157 -18.77 7.67 9.35
CA GLU A 157 -19.03 7.50 10.78
C GLU A 157 -18.91 6.03 11.18
N ASP A 158 -18.22 5.75 12.32
CA ASP A 158 -17.95 4.39 12.83
C ASP A 158 -17.26 3.44 11.83
N ALA A 159 -16.75 3.96 10.71
CA ALA A 159 -16.10 3.16 9.69
C ALA A 159 -14.60 2.94 9.97
N VAL A 160 -14.03 1.90 9.36
CA VAL A 160 -12.62 1.57 9.49
C VAL A 160 -11.99 1.47 8.09
N PHE A 161 -10.93 2.22 7.86
CA PHE A 161 -10.07 2.06 6.70
C PHE A 161 -8.65 1.74 7.14
N LYS A 162 -8.07 0.72 6.51
CA LYS A 162 -6.66 0.36 6.70
C LYS A 162 -5.96 0.21 5.36
N THR A 163 -4.70 0.61 5.31
CA THR A 163 -3.81 0.29 4.19
C THR A 163 -2.47 -0.21 4.71
N ASP A 164 -1.90 -1.16 3.99
CA ASP A 164 -0.58 -1.73 4.29
C ASP A 164 0.16 -1.90 2.96
N PHE A 165 1.09 -0.99 2.70
CA PHE A 165 1.96 -1.03 1.52
C PHE A 165 3.26 -1.76 1.85
N GLU A 166 3.61 -2.76 1.07
CA GLU A 166 4.82 -3.55 1.26
C GLU A 166 5.53 -3.88 -0.06
N LEU A 167 6.81 -3.53 -0.16
CA LEU A 167 7.69 -4.08 -1.19
C LEU A 167 8.32 -5.37 -0.67
N ILE A 168 7.78 -6.52 -1.14
CA ILE A 168 8.22 -7.85 -0.66
C ILE A 168 9.55 -8.27 -1.27
N ARG A 169 9.75 -7.98 -2.56
CA ARG A 169 10.92 -8.46 -3.30
C ARG A 169 11.36 -7.50 -4.39
N GLY A 170 12.67 -7.47 -4.62
CA GLY A 170 13.30 -6.71 -5.67
C GLY A 170 13.75 -5.33 -5.24
N ARG A 171 14.05 -4.48 -6.21
CA ARG A 171 14.43 -3.10 -5.98
C ARG A 171 13.21 -2.20 -6.15
N CYS A 172 13.08 -1.22 -5.28
CA CYS A 172 11.95 -0.29 -5.39
C CYS A 172 12.07 0.65 -6.60
N GLY A 173 13.28 0.95 -7.06
CA GLY A 173 13.49 1.94 -8.10
C GLY A 173 13.08 3.33 -7.62
N SER A 174 11.91 3.81 -8.05
CA SER A 174 11.31 5.04 -7.55
C SER A 174 9.88 4.78 -7.06
N ILE A 175 9.61 5.08 -5.80
CA ILE A 175 8.27 5.03 -5.19
C ILE A 175 7.89 6.43 -4.74
N ASP A 176 6.68 6.91 -5.11
CA ASP A 176 6.14 8.21 -4.72
C ASP A 176 4.66 8.05 -4.32
N ILE A 177 4.43 7.74 -3.04
CA ILE A 177 3.10 7.57 -2.44
C ILE A 177 2.57 8.92 -1.97
N ASP A 178 1.29 9.21 -2.29
CA ASP A 178 0.57 10.37 -1.74
C ASP A 178 -0.88 9.97 -1.40
N TYR A 179 -1.13 9.68 -0.12
CA TYR A 179 -2.44 9.29 0.39
C TYR A 179 -2.99 10.36 1.34
N GLU A 180 -4.23 10.78 1.09
CA GLU A 180 -4.94 11.75 1.92
C GLU A 180 -6.26 11.16 2.43
N ALA A 181 -6.47 11.12 3.74
CA ALA A 181 -7.70 10.63 4.36
C ALA A 181 -8.44 11.73 5.13
N GLU A 182 -9.76 11.75 5.00
CA GLU A 182 -10.67 12.51 5.86
C GLU A 182 -11.53 11.53 6.66
N VAL A 183 -11.53 11.68 8.00
CA VAL A 183 -12.13 10.71 8.92
C VAL A 183 -13.30 11.32 9.67
N GLY A 184 -14.48 10.73 9.48
CA GLY A 184 -15.74 11.09 10.12
C GLY A 184 -15.81 10.70 11.59
N ALA A 185 -16.97 10.96 12.22
CA ALA A 185 -17.16 10.71 13.65
C ALA A 185 -16.90 9.24 14.02
N ARG A 186 -16.08 9.00 15.05
CA ARG A 186 -15.68 7.68 15.55
C ARG A 186 -15.04 6.77 14.49
N GLY A 187 -14.84 7.28 13.27
CA GLY A 187 -14.12 6.57 12.21
C GLY A 187 -12.65 6.34 12.57
N THR A 188 -12.04 5.37 11.92
CA THR A 188 -10.64 5.01 12.14
C THR A 188 -9.91 4.89 10.81
N VAL A 189 -8.74 5.51 10.72
CA VAL A 189 -7.76 5.30 9.64
C VAL A 189 -6.47 4.73 10.22
N ASP A 190 -5.90 3.74 9.54
CA ASP A 190 -4.63 3.09 9.90
C ASP A 190 -3.83 2.87 8.62
N MET A 191 -2.72 3.59 8.45
CA MET A 191 -1.85 3.50 7.28
C MET A 191 -0.49 2.99 7.69
N LEU A 192 -0.02 1.95 7.01
CA LEU A 192 1.29 1.36 7.22
C LEU A 192 2.04 1.24 5.90
N SER A 193 3.26 1.75 5.86
CA SER A 193 4.16 1.64 4.73
C SER A 193 5.47 0.97 5.14
N ARG A 194 5.86 -0.10 4.42
CA ARG A 194 7.08 -0.87 4.67
C ARG A 194 7.88 -1.02 3.37
N VAL A 195 9.02 -0.33 3.29
CA VAL A 195 9.83 -0.31 2.06
C VAL A 195 11.31 -0.46 2.37
N SER A 196 11.99 -1.29 1.58
CA SER A 196 13.45 -1.41 1.61
C SER A 196 14.04 -0.82 0.32
N GLY A 197 14.88 0.21 0.45
CA GLY A 197 15.62 0.84 -0.64
C GLY A 197 17.08 0.39 -0.69
N ARG A 198 17.60 0.18 -1.90
CA ARG A 198 18.99 -0.23 -2.16
C ARG A 198 19.56 0.49 -3.38
N GLN A 199 20.88 0.54 -3.48
CA GLN A 199 21.59 1.21 -4.56
C GLN A 199 21.13 2.68 -4.67
N ASP A 200 20.62 3.11 -5.83
CA ASP A 200 20.15 4.46 -6.10
C ASP A 200 18.61 4.62 -6.00
N ASP A 201 17.94 3.71 -5.29
CA ASP A 201 16.49 3.76 -5.10
C ASP A 201 16.04 5.07 -4.44
N ARG A 202 14.87 5.57 -4.84
CA ARG A 202 14.26 6.81 -4.34
C ARG A 202 12.87 6.54 -3.81
N ILE A 203 12.65 6.86 -2.54
CA ILE A 203 11.38 6.62 -1.85
C ILE A 203 10.84 7.96 -1.36
N ARG A 204 9.64 8.30 -1.77
CA ARG A 204 8.86 9.38 -1.19
C ARG A 204 7.52 8.84 -0.73
N ILE A 205 7.20 9.05 0.53
CA ILE A 205 5.92 8.68 1.12
C ILE A 205 5.33 9.91 1.78
N ARG A 206 4.14 10.29 1.35
CA ARG A 206 3.31 11.27 2.04
C ARG A 206 1.99 10.60 2.40
N GLU A 207 1.72 10.49 3.68
CA GLU A 207 0.45 10.02 4.22
C GLU A 207 -0.13 11.12 5.11
N ALA A 208 -1.33 11.57 4.78
CA ALA A 208 -2.01 12.63 5.51
C ALA A 208 -3.38 12.17 5.98
N ALA A 209 -3.73 12.43 7.23
CA ALA A 209 -5.05 12.16 7.75
C ALA A 209 -5.61 13.35 8.54
N THR A 210 -6.85 13.73 8.21
CA THR A 210 -7.62 14.74 8.91
C THR A 210 -8.71 14.08 9.73
N LEU A 211 -8.59 14.16 11.06
CA LEU A 211 -9.57 13.65 12.02
C LEU A 211 -10.65 14.71 12.21
N ALA A 212 -11.64 14.73 11.29
CA ALA A 212 -12.65 15.77 11.17
C ALA A 212 -13.87 15.54 12.08
N GLY A 213 -14.18 14.27 12.41
CA GLY A 213 -15.32 13.90 13.23
C GLY A 213 -14.98 13.70 14.71
N GLU A 214 -15.99 13.87 15.59
CA GLU A 214 -15.82 13.64 17.03
C GLU A 214 -15.40 12.18 17.31
N GLY A 215 -14.35 11.99 18.11
CA GLY A 215 -13.83 10.68 18.47
C GLY A 215 -13.11 9.94 17.33
N ALA A 216 -12.85 10.60 16.19
CA ALA A 216 -12.09 10.02 15.08
C ALA A 216 -10.68 9.58 15.52
N ARG A 217 -10.16 8.54 14.88
CA ARG A 217 -8.87 7.95 15.22
C ARG A 217 -7.98 7.81 13.98
N GLY A 218 -6.68 8.03 14.15
CA GLY A 218 -5.70 7.90 13.07
C GLY A 218 -4.37 7.36 13.56
N VAL A 219 -3.81 6.41 12.81
CA VAL A 219 -2.43 5.94 12.99
C VAL A 219 -1.75 5.98 11.63
N LEU A 220 -0.58 6.61 11.58
CA LEU A 220 0.27 6.65 10.39
C LEU A 220 1.63 6.06 10.77
N THR A 221 2.03 4.97 10.12
CA THR A 221 3.24 4.23 10.44
C THR A 221 4.09 4.04 9.20
N SER A 222 5.36 4.40 9.28
CA SER A 222 6.33 4.12 8.22
C SER A 222 7.55 3.40 8.77
N HIS A 223 7.90 2.27 8.15
CA HIS A 223 9.10 1.49 8.43
C HIS A 223 9.94 1.38 7.15
N ILE A 224 11.05 2.08 7.11
CA ILE A 224 11.90 2.19 5.91
C ILE A 224 13.30 1.69 6.24
N ALA A 225 13.82 0.78 5.43
CA ALA A 225 15.19 0.32 5.52
C ALA A 225 15.99 0.75 4.28
N LEU A 226 17.08 1.48 4.48
CA LEU A 226 17.88 2.06 3.40
C LEU A 226 19.32 1.56 3.47
N ARG A 227 19.87 1.22 2.30
CA ARG A 227 21.26 0.78 2.15
C ARG A 227 21.90 1.43 0.91
N GLU A 228 23.23 1.37 0.89
CA GLU A 228 24.07 1.86 -0.21
C GLU A 228 23.87 3.37 -0.43
N GLU A 229 23.31 3.82 -1.57
CA GLU A 229 23.07 5.24 -1.86
C GLU A 229 21.58 5.57 -2.00
N SER A 230 20.71 4.71 -1.45
CA SER A 230 19.27 4.92 -1.52
C SER A 230 18.83 6.09 -0.64
N GLU A 231 17.73 6.74 -1.03
CA GLU A 231 17.19 7.90 -0.33
C GLU A 231 15.71 7.75 -0.03
N ALA A 232 15.27 8.22 1.15
CA ALA A 232 13.87 8.30 1.49
C ALA A 232 13.50 9.67 2.09
N LEU A 233 12.32 10.15 1.70
CA LEU A 233 11.61 11.24 2.34
C LEU A 233 10.23 10.73 2.79
N VAL A 234 9.99 10.75 4.09
CA VAL A 234 8.71 10.36 4.69
C VAL A 234 8.04 11.59 5.32
N GLU A 235 6.84 11.91 4.89
CA GLU A 235 6.03 13.03 5.37
C GLU A 235 4.69 12.47 5.89
N ASN A 236 4.57 12.28 7.21
CA ASN A 236 3.35 11.80 7.84
C ASN A 236 2.65 12.95 8.56
N GLU A 237 1.46 13.33 8.09
CA GLU A 237 0.69 14.47 8.57
C GLU A 237 -0.60 14.02 9.26
N LEU A 238 -0.79 14.38 10.52
CA LEU A 238 -2.00 14.08 11.28
C LEU A 238 -2.62 15.34 11.87
N THR A 239 -3.77 15.74 11.35
CA THR A 239 -4.52 16.92 11.77
C THR A 239 -5.77 16.52 12.56
N ALA A 240 -5.91 16.98 13.81
CA ALA A 240 -7.07 16.72 14.67
C ALA A 240 -7.94 17.97 14.84
N LEU A 241 -9.12 17.98 14.20
CA LEU A 241 -10.07 19.09 14.21
C LEU A 241 -11.16 18.96 15.28
N ALA A 242 -11.59 17.74 15.56
CA ALA A 242 -12.77 17.46 16.37
C ALA A 242 -12.45 17.10 17.84
N ALA A 243 -13.43 17.26 18.71
CA ALA A 243 -13.31 16.84 20.10
C ALA A 243 -13.08 15.32 20.20
N HIS A 244 -12.26 14.90 21.16
CA HIS A 244 -11.93 13.50 21.44
C HIS A 244 -11.24 12.74 20.29
N ALA A 245 -10.83 13.44 19.22
CA ALA A 245 -9.99 12.86 18.19
C ALA A 245 -8.66 12.39 18.79
N ARG A 246 -8.17 11.24 18.35
CA ARG A 246 -6.93 10.64 18.83
C ARG A 246 -6.08 10.15 17.67
N GLY A 247 -4.78 10.41 17.74
CA GLY A 247 -3.89 9.96 16.70
C GLY A 247 -2.48 9.68 17.16
N HIS A 248 -1.76 8.94 16.31
CA HIS A 248 -0.35 8.62 16.50
C HIS A 248 0.35 8.57 15.16
N VAL A 249 1.56 9.15 15.10
CA VAL A 249 2.47 9.05 13.95
C VAL A 249 3.73 8.32 14.42
N ASP A 250 4.12 7.24 13.74
CA ASP A 250 5.32 6.45 14.04
C ASP A 250 6.19 6.32 12.78
N CYS A 251 7.37 6.95 12.79
CA CYS A 251 8.34 6.92 11.70
C CYS A 251 9.61 6.21 12.16
N LYS A 252 9.96 5.10 11.52
CA LYS A 252 11.17 4.33 11.83
C LYS A 252 11.98 4.09 10.56
N GLU A 253 13.13 4.76 10.47
CA GLU A 253 14.04 4.62 9.35
C GLU A 253 15.38 4.01 9.81
N ILE A 254 15.73 2.87 9.22
CA ILE A 254 17.03 2.24 9.37
C ILE A 254 17.90 2.68 8.20
N VAL A 255 19.07 3.26 8.51
CA VAL A 255 19.99 3.80 7.50
C VAL A 255 21.34 3.11 7.64
N LEU A 256 21.80 2.50 6.57
CA LEU A 256 23.10 1.83 6.45
C LEU A 256 23.90 2.43 5.28
N ASP A 257 25.22 2.25 5.32
CA ASP A 257 26.17 2.71 4.30
C ASP A 257 26.11 4.23 4.09
N ASN A 258 25.91 4.67 2.84
CA ASN A 258 25.78 6.07 2.45
C ASN A 258 24.34 6.48 2.17
N ALA A 259 23.35 5.68 2.63
CA ALA A 259 21.96 5.98 2.40
C ALA A 259 21.49 7.22 3.18
N HIS A 260 20.41 7.82 2.73
CA HIS A 260 19.86 9.04 3.32
C HIS A 260 18.36 8.89 3.64
N ALA A 261 17.97 9.14 4.90
CA ALA A 261 16.58 9.22 5.32
C ALA A 261 16.23 10.59 5.88
N ARG A 262 15.03 11.05 5.58
CA ARG A 262 14.42 12.22 6.19
C ARG A 262 12.97 11.90 6.57
N ALA A 263 12.64 11.93 7.86
CA ALA A 263 11.28 11.84 8.37
C ALA A 263 10.78 13.23 8.79
N VAL A 264 9.55 13.55 8.40
CA VAL A 264 8.89 14.82 8.72
C VAL A 264 7.50 14.50 9.30
N PRO A 265 7.39 14.16 10.59
CA PRO A 265 6.11 14.04 11.25
C PRO A 265 5.48 15.42 11.44
N ILE A 266 4.27 15.63 10.93
CA ILE A 266 3.50 16.86 11.08
C ILE A 266 2.27 16.55 11.95
N VAL A 267 2.18 17.20 13.10
CA VAL A 267 1.07 17.04 14.02
C VAL A 267 0.41 18.39 14.25
N ASP A 268 -0.88 18.52 13.86
CA ASP A 268 -1.68 19.75 14.01
C ASP A 268 -2.93 19.44 14.85
N VAL A 269 -3.02 20.01 16.05
CA VAL A 269 -4.13 19.80 16.98
C VAL A 269 -4.92 21.10 17.17
N ARG A 270 -6.11 21.16 16.60
CA ARG A 270 -6.96 22.38 16.61
C ARG A 270 -8.12 22.31 17.61
N ASN A 271 -8.23 21.23 18.37
CA ASN A 271 -9.26 21.09 19.40
C ASN A 271 -8.63 20.71 20.73
N ALA A 272 -8.93 21.47 21.80
CA ALA A 272 -8.34 21.28 23.12
C ALA A 272 -8.68 19.91 23.78
N LYS A 273 -9.68 19.19 23.29
CA LYS A 273 -10.03 17.83 23.76
C LYS A 273 -9.44 16.72 22.87
N ALA A 274 -8.75 17.06 21.80
CA ALA A 274 -8.06 16.09 20.97
C ALA A 274 -6.68 15.75 21.54
N HIS A 275 -6.14 14.60 21.17
CA HIS A 275 -4.82 14.14 21.59
C HIS A 275 -4.13 13.41 20.44
N VAL A 276 -2.98 13.94 20.01
CA VAL A 276 -2.12 13.33 18.99
C VAL A 276 -0.71 13.25 19.51
N THR A 277 -0.05 12.12 19.27
CA THR A 277 1.35 11.90 19.62
C THR A 277 2.15 11.56 18.38
N HIS A 278 3.47 11.75 18.45
CA HIS A 278 4.36 11.25 17.40
C HIS A 278 5.62 10.63 18.02
N GLU A 279 6.19 9.69 17.29
CA GLU A 279 7.49 9.10 17.53
C GLU A 279 8.24 9.07 16.19
N ALA A 280 9.51 9.43 16.19
CA ALA A 280 10.37 9.33 15.02
C ALA A 280 11.75 8.84 15.44
N ALA A 281 12.26 7.81 14.79
CA ALA A 281 13.57 7.25 15.03
C ALA A 281 14.29 7.01 13.70
N ILE A 282 15.41 7.71 13.50
CA ILE A 282 16.29 7.52 12.34
C ILE A 282 17.66 7.12 12.85
N GLY A 283 18.18 6.00 12.38
CA GLY A 283 19.52 5.58 12.81
C GLY A 283 19.94 4.25 12.18
N SER A 284 21.12 3.80 12.61
CA SER A 284 21.59 2.46 12.30
C SER A 284 20.81 1.42 13.11
N VAL A 285 20.85 0.17 12.67
CA VAL A 285 20.27 -0.97 13.38
C VAL A 285 20.76 -0.99 14.84
N ASP A 286 19.86 -1.20 15.80
CA ASP A 286 20.23 -1.38 17.19
C ASP A 286 21.28 -2.50 17.31
N SER A 287 22.47 -2.15 17.74
CA SER A 287 23.61 -3.07 17.83
C SER A 287 23.32 -4.29 18.70
N LYS A 288 22.45 -4.16 19.70
CA LYS A 288 22.07 -5.27 20.59
C LYS A 288 21.09 -6.23 19.92
N GLN A 289 20.14 -5.71 19.14
CA GLN A 289 19.23 -6.56 18.34
C GLN A 289 20.02 -7.28 17.24
N LEU A 290 20.88 -6.57 16.53
CA LEU A 290 21.78 -7.11 15.52
C LEU A 290 22.65 -8.24 16.08
N GLN A 291 23.37 -8.00 17.18
CA GLN A 291 24.19 -9.01 17.85
C GLN A 291 23.37 -10.22 18.31
N THR A 292 22.15 -10.01 18.78
CA THR A 292 21.25 -11.09 19.21
C THR A 292 20.86 -12.00 18.03
N LEU A 293 20.59 -11.43 16.87
CA LEU A 293 20.25 -12.19 15.66
C LEU A 293 21.47 -12.88 15.07
N MET A 294 22.63 -12.20 15.03
CA MET A 294 23.90 -12.80 14.60
C MET A 294 24.33 -13.96 15.52
N ALA A 295 24.11 -13.84 16.83
CA ALA A 295 24.37 -14.93 17.77
C ALA A 295 23.47 -16.18 17.54
N ARG A 296 22.38 -16.03 16.79
CA ARG A 296 21.50 -17.12 16.34
C ARG A 296 21.87 -17.67 14.96
N GLY A 297 22.99 -17.22 14.37
CA GLY A 297 23.55 -17.76 13.14
C GLY A 297 23.20 -16.98 11.87
N LEU A 298 22.57 -15.82 11.99
CA LEU A 298 22.30 -14.94 10.84
C LEU A 298 23.57 -14.13 10.50
N THR A 299 23.80 -13.87 9.23
CA THR A 299 24.77 -12.86 8.81
C THR A 299 24.29 -11.46 9.21
N GLU A 300 25.19 -10.48 9.26
CA GLU A 300 24.84 -9.10 9.56
C GLU A 300 23.77 -8.55 8.61
N GLY A 301 23.87 -8.88 7.31
CA GLY A 301 22.88 -8.51 6.31
C GLY A 301 21.50 -9.12 6.55
N GLU A 302 21.43 -10.44 6.79
CA GLU A 302 20.18 -11.13 7.09
C GLU A 302 19.55 -10.65 8.39
N ALA A 303 20.36 -10.35 9.40
CA ALA A 303 19.88 -9.84 10.67
C ALA A 303 19.30 -8.42 10.52
N ALA A 304 19.95 -7.57 9.72
CA ALA A 304 19.47 -6.23 9.45
C ALA A 304 18.21 -6.20 8.56
N ASP A 305 17.99 -7.22 7.73
CA ASP A 305 16.75 -7.37 6.94
C ASP A 305 15.54 -7.83 7.78
N LEU A 306 15.77 -8.34 8.99
CA LEU A 306 14.73 -8.81 9.92
C LEU A 306 14.33 -7.78 10.99
N ILE A 307 15.10 -6.72 11.14
CA ILE A 307 14.85 -5.64 12.12
C ILE A 307 14.06 -4.52 11.48
#